data_f3e5c505540f0410dea829c6b62b6d33
#
_entry.id   f3e5c505540f0410dea829c6b62b6d33
#
_cell.length_a   1.000
_cell.length_b   1.000
_cell.length_c   1.000
_cell.angle_alpha   90.00
_cell.angle_beta   90.00
_cell.angle_gamma   90.00
#
_symmetry.space_group_name_H-M   'P 1'
#
loop_
_entity.id
_entity.type
_entity.pdbx_description
1 polymer ?
#
loop_
_entity_poly.entity_id
_entity_poly.type
_entity_poly.pdbx_seq_one_letter_code
_entity_poly.pdbx_strand_id
1 'polypeptide(L)'
;MAAPSTPQILLYAFINYEDPYVQPLIISALSKNFLPDSYQLINSLSDLPSSSPLLQWLQYEFISFDTALIQPQHHLVNAYIIRKALIRKHYLSSTISHWLAKNPSSLLKDHFKQGVEFELDYAEFLDDALDEAEAWELRESWVRNEGKEAEEREWWILKAGMSDRGQGIRLFSSEEELSGIFEEWENGEDEDGKAQDGDTDEAPMPNDHFEGLPTVNEEERNESKDNTTMTSHLRHFLAQPYIHPPLLLPSSGSRKFHIRTYVLAVGALKLYIYKPMLALFASSPYLPPWQSQDLRVHLTNTCLQGTHILEGSVRSFWDLDDSISLPFSSPSDFGDTAAETTTWKDDVWQQICGIAAQTFEAASRVSSVHFQPLPNAFEIFGLDFLVDGYGRAWLLEVNAFPDFRQTGEELKGVVEGLFEEVVRVAVMPFFGGGDWGRGGTERMRLVLDLDLGR
;
A
#
# COMPACT_ATOMS: atom_id res chain seq x y z
N MET A 1 -29.96 48.31 -13.43
CA MET A 1 -28.78 47.68 -12.79
C MET A 1 -29.25 46.34 -12.29
N ALA A 2 -28.77 45.26 -12.87
CA ALA A 2 -29.03 43.89 -12.35
C ALA A 2 -28.32 43.79 -10.99
N ALA A 3 -28.99 43.26 -9.97
CA ALA A 3 -28.38 42.98 -8.70
C ALA A 3 -27.19 42.02 -8.92
N PRO A 4 -26.07 42.20 -8.22
CA PRO A 4 -24.99 41.22 -8.30
C PRO A 4 -25.56 39.86 -7.88
N SER A 5 -25.53 38.90 -8.82
CA SER A 5 -25.87 37.50 -8.48
C SER A 5 -24.91 37.06 -7.37
N THR A 6 -25.47 36.66 -6.24
CA THR A 6 -24.68 36.03 -5.15
C THR A 6 -23.89 34.90 -5.79
N PRO A 7 -22.57 34.77 -5.56
CA PRO A 7 -21.79 33.70 -6.14
C PRO A 7 -22.41 32.39 -5.66
N GLN A 8 -22.76 31.51 -6.61
CA GLN A 8 -23.34 30.22 -6.29
C GLN A 8 -22.20 29.32 -5.81
N ILE A 9 -22.21 28.94 -4.53
CA ILE A 9 -21.27 27.98 -3.96
C ILE A 9 -21.45 26.67 -4.70
N LEU A 10 -20.39 26.18 -5.35
CA LEU A 10 -20.37 24.94 -6.09
C LEU A 10 -20.31 23.72 -5.17
N LEU A 11 -19.57 23.80 -4.05
CA LEU A 11 -19.43 22.71 -3.08
C LEU A 11 -19.08 23.21 -1.67
N TYR A 12 -19.48 22.45 -0.67
CA TYR A 12 -18.98 22.52 0.70
C TYR A 12 -17.94 21.45 0.91
N ALA A 13 -16.79 21.81 1.49
CA ALA A 13 -15.69 20.88 1.72
C ALA A 13 -15.42 20.73 3.21
N PHE A 14 -15.65 19.52 3.74
CA PHE A 14 -15.27 19.13 5.08
C PHE A 14 -13.92 18.40 4.98
N ILE A 15 -12.86 19.07 5.45
CA ILE A 15 -11.48 18.57 5.37
C ILE A 15 -10.95 18.48 6.80
N ASN A 16 -10.77 17.26 7.29
CA ASN A 16 -10.14 16.98 8.56
C ASN A 16 -9.30 15.72 8.45
N TYR A 17 -8.06 15.87 7.97
CA TYR A 17 -7.15 14.75 7.79
C TYR A 17 -6.30 14.47 9.03
N GLU A 18 -6.35 15.36 10.05
CA GLU A 18 -5.61 15.30 11.31
C GLU A 18 -4.09 15.15 11.17
N ASP A 19 -3.57 15.39 9.97
CA ASP A 19 -2.15 15.39 9.67
C ASP A 19 -1.68 16.81 9.31
N PRO A 20 -0.80 17.41 10.12
CA PRO A 20 -0.35 18.80 9.92
C PRO A 20 0.45 18.98 8.62
N TYR A 21 0.99 17.91 8.04
CA TYR A 21 1.66 17.94 6.75
C TYR A 21 0.66 17.83 5.59
N VAL A 22 -0.28 16.89 5.66
CA VAL A 22 -1.20 16.55 4.54
C VAL A 22 -2.33 17.57 4.43
N GLN A 23 -2.95 17.98 5.53
CA GLN A 23 -4.14 18.85 5.50
C GLN A 23 -3.91 20.19 4.76
N PRO A 24 -2.80 20.92 4.98
CA PRO A 24 -2.52 22.14 4.22
C PRO A 24 -2.35 21.89 2.72
N LEU A 25 -1.83 20.74 2.31
CA LEU A 25 -1.65 20.39 0.90
C LEU A 25 -3.00 20.15 0.21
N ILE A 26 -3.95 19.49 0.88
CA ILE A 26 -5.32 19.28 0.37
C ILE A 26 -6.01 20.65 0.18
N ILE A 27 -5.95 21.52 1.20
CA ILE A 27 -6.55 22.87 1.12
C ILE A 27 -5.90 23.70 0.01
N SER A 28 -4.58 23.64 -0.11
CA SER A 28 -3.83 24.30 -1.21
C SER A 28 -4.27 23.79 -2.58
N ALA A 29 -4.43 22.48 -2.74
CA ALA A 29 -4.88 21.87 -3.99
C ALA A 29 -6.29 22.34 -4.39
N LEU A 30 -7.22 22.44 -3.43
CA LEU A 30 -8.56 23.00 -3.68
C LEU A 30 -8.47 24.48 -4.09
N SER A 31 -7.71 25.30 -3.36
CA SER A 31 -7.59 26.73 -3.64
C SER A 31 -6.94 27.05 -5.00
N LYS A 32 -6.06 26.17 -5.48
CA LYS A 32 -5.44 26.30 -6.81
C LYS A 32 -6.36 25.93 -7.97
N ASN A 33 -7.34 25.05 -7.74
CA ASN A 33 -8.20 24.49 -8.78
C ASN A 33 -9.63 25.05 -8.76
N PHE A 34 -10.09 25.63 -7.66
CA PHE A 34 -11.41 26.24 -7.53
C PHE A 34 -11.31 27.77 -7.35
N LEU A 35 -12.29 28.49 -7.86
CA LEU A 35 -12.40 29.94 -7.59
C LEU A 35 -12.72 30.15 -6.09
N PRO A 36 -12.19 31.21 -5.46
CA PRO A 36 -12.37 31.44 -4.03
C PRO A 36 -13.84 31.41 -3.55
N ASP A 37 -14.76 31.90 -4.38
CA ASP A 37 -16.20 31.99 -4.04
C ASP A 37 -16.99 30.76 -4.51
N SER A 38 -16.35 29.73 -5.09
CA SER A 38 -17.04 28.56 -5.60
C SER A 38 -17.06 27.38 -4.61
N TYR A 39 -16.29 27.43 -3.53
CA TYR A 39 -16.32 26.44 -2.47
C TYR A 39 -16.27 27.09 -1.09
N GLN A 40 -16.77 26.37 -0.09
CA GLN A 40 -16.72 26.80 1.31
C GLN A 40 -16.22 25.66 2.19
N LEU A 41 -15.20 25.94 3.00
CA LEU A 41 -14.76 25.02 4.03
C LEU A 41 -15.77 25.03 5.20
N ILE A 42 -16.12 23.84 5.68
CA ILE A 42 -16.93 23.64 6.89
C ILE A 42 -16.15 22.81 7.91
N ASN A 43 -16.46 22.98 9.19
CA ASN A 43 -15.81 22.28 10.28
C ASN A 43 -16.63 21.10 10.83
N SER A 44 -17.90 21.02 10.43
CA SER A 44 -18.82 19.97 10.87
C SER A 44 -19.90 19.74 9.81
N LEU A 45 -20.44 18.53 9.76
CA LEU A 45 -21.60 18.21 8.92
C LEU A 45 -22.86 18.97 9.35
N SER A 46 -22.94 19.45 10.60
CA SER A 46 -24.03 20.34 11.06
C SER A 46 -24.02 21.72 10.38
N ASP A 47 -22.90 22.12 9.82
CA ASP A 47 -22.75 23.40 9.10
C ASP A 47 -23.20 23.30 7.64
N LEU A 48 -23.52 22.07 7.16
CA LEU A 48 -23.92 21.81 5.79
C LEU A 48 -25.38 22.26 5.55
N PRO A 49 -25.63 23.22 4.63
CA PRO A 49 -27.00 23.54 4.26
C PRO A 49 -27.70 22.35 3.60
N SER A 50 -29.01 22.25 3.79
CA SER A 50 -29.82 21.14 3.24
C SER A 50 -29.61 21.00 1.74
N SER A 51 -29.37 19.77 1.28
CA SER A 51 -29.23 19.40 -0.13
C SER A 51 -28.04 20.07 -0.87
N SER A 52 -27.05 20.53 -0.12
CA SER A 52 -25.83 21.13 -0.71
C SER A 52 -24.81 20.06 -1.13
N PRO A 53 -24.06 20.30 -2.22
CA PRO A 53 -22.95 19.42 -2.60
C PRO A 53 -21.87 19.38 -1.51
N LEU A 54 -21.37 18.17 -1.18
CA LEU A 54 -20.41 17.95 -0.10
C LEU A 54 -19.22 17.12 -0.57
N LEU A 55 -18.03 17.62 -0.30
CA LEU A 55 -16.79 16.85 -0.31
C LEU A 55 -16.41 16.51 1.14
N GLN A 56 -16.30 15.23 1.48
CA GLN A 56 -15.65 14.78 2.70
C GLN A 56 -14.25 14.28 2.32
N TRP A 57 -13.20 14.93 2.85
CA TRP A 57 -11.82 14.51 2.71
C TRP A 57 -11.21 14.39 4.10
N LEU A 58 -11.39 13.22 4.69
CA LEU A 58 -11.19 12.95 6.11
C LEU A 58 -10.31 11.70 6.29
N GLN A 59 -9.84 11.46 7.51
CA GLN A 59 -9.41 10.12 7.88
C GLN A 59 -10.61 9.16 7.81
N TYR A 60 -10.33 7.90 7.49
CA TYR A 60 -11.36 6.91 7.17
C TYR A 60 -12.44 6.77 8.26
N GLU A 61 -12.04 6.79 9.52
CA GLU A 61 -12.88 6.61 10.69
C GLU A 61 -13.89 7.74 10.90
N PHE A 62 -13.61 8.92 10.32
CA PHE A 62 -14.46 10.12 10.45
C PHE A 62 -15.37 10.34 9.24
N ILE A 63 -15.26 9.54 8.18
CA ILE A 63 -16.11 9.67 7.01
C ILE A 63 -17.54 9.24 7.34
N SER A 64 -18.51 10.13 7.14
CA SER A 64 -19.92 9.77 7.20
C SER A 64 -20.37 9.13 5.90
N PHE A 65 -20.20 7.82 5.78
CA PHE A 65 -20.64 7.07 4.60
C PHE A 65 -22.15 7.07 4.43
N ASP A 66 -22.92 7.06 5.52
CA ASP A 66 -24.38 7.15 5.47
C ASP A 66 -24.83 8.42 4.76
N THR A 67 -24.23 9.57 5.10
CA THR A 67 -24.52 10.83 4.42
C THR A 67 -24.20 10.75 2.92
N ALA A 68 -23.09 10.13 2.54
CA ALA A 68 -22.68 9.97 1.17
C ALA A 68 -23.62 9.01 0.38
N LEU A 69 -24.09 7.94 1.02
CA LEU A 69 -25.01 6.96 0.41
C LEU A 69 -26.43 7.50 0.22
N ILE A 70 -26.89 8.43 1.09
CA ILE A 70 -28.20 9.06 0.97
C ILE A 70 -28.26 10.00 -0.26
N GLN A 71 -27.17 10.71 -0.57
CA GLN A 71 -27.10 11.67 -1.67
C GLN A 71 -25.91 11.41 -2.60
N PRO A 72 -25.82 10.25 -3.28
CA PRO A 72 -24.63 9.84 -4.01
C PRO A 72 -24.30 10.73 -5.22
N GLN A 73 -25.25 11.54 -5.71
CA GLN A 73 -25.04 12.47 -6.82
C GLN A 73 -24.45 13.82 -6.38
N HIS A 74 -24.47 14.10 -5.08
CA HIS A 74 -24.06 15.39 -4.53
C HIS A 74 -22.95 15.28 -3.50
N HIS A 75 -22.70 14.10 -2.95
CA HIS A 75 -21.69 13.89 -1.92
C HIS A 75 -20.56 13.00 -2.43
N LEU A 76 -19.32 13.48 -2.30
CA LEU A 76 -18.08 12.78 -2.68
C LEU A 76 -17.25 12.50 -1.44
N VAL A 77 -16.73 11.30 -1.32
CA VAL A 77 -15.87 10.86 -0.20
C VAL A 77 -14.52 10.37 -0.68
N ASN A 78 -13.48 10.47 0.18
CA ASN A 78 -12.08 10.12 -0.16
C ASN A 78 -11.68 8.70 0.20
N ALA A 79 -12.64 7.78 0.36
CA ALA A 79 -12.34 6.36 0.53
C ALA A 79 -13.50 5.48 0.10
N TYR A 80 -13.21 4.23 -0.28
CA TYR A 80 -14.21 3.18 -0.43
C TYR A 80 -14.53 2.54 0.93
N ILE A 81 -15.78 2.13 1.14
CA ILE A 81 -16.21 1.48 2.39
C ILE A 81 -15.48 0.13 2.57
N ILE A 82 -15.41 -0.67 1.51
CA ILE A 82 -14.82 -2.01 1.56
C ILE A 82 -13.68 -2.08 0.55
N ARG A 83 -12.45 -2.25 1.06
CA ARG A 83 -11.20 -2.30 0.28
C ARG A 83 -10.20 -3.38 0.74
N LYS A 84 -10.66 -4.31 1.59
CA LYS A 84 -9.81 -5.35 2.21
C LYS A 84 -9.07 -6.22 1.19
N ALA A 85 -9.68 -6.50 0.03
CA ALA A 85 -9.07 -7.31 -1.03
C ALA A 85 -7.73 -6.74 -1.54
N LEU A 86 -7.52 -5.44 -1.41
CA LEU A 86 -6.30 -4.77 -1.84
C LEU A 86 -5.30 -4.59 -0.69
N ILE A 87 -5.78 -4.10 0.47
CA ILE A 87 -4.91 -3.58 1.53
C ILE A 87 -4.51 -4.58 2.61
N ARG A 88 -5.09 -5.78 2.62
CA ARG A 88 -4.71 -6.85 3.53
C ARG A 88 -3.89 -7.88 2.76
N LYS A 89 -2.67 -8.19 3.24
CA LYS A 89 -1.70 -9.04 2.52
C LYS A 89 -2.28 -10.40 2.13
N HIS A 90 -2.97 -11.06 3.05
CA HIS A 90 -3.64 -12.34 2.80
C HIS A 90 -4.79 -12.19 1.79
N TYR A 91 -5.68 -11.19 1.90
CA TYR A 91 -6.74 -10.99 0.92
C TYR A 91 -6.22 -10.60 -0.46
N LEU A 92 -5.13 -9.85 -0.56
CA LEU A 92 -4.49 -9.52 -1.84
C LEU A 92 -3.94 -10.78 -2.52
N SER A 93 -3.24 -11.64 -1.75
CA SER A 93 -2.71 -12.91 -2.22
C SER A 93 -3.83 -13.82 -2.73
N SER A 94 -4.85 -14.09 -1.91
CA SER A 94 -6.02 -14.87 -2.25
C SER A 94 -6.78 -14.29 -3.49
N THR A 95 -6.95 -12.97 -3.56
CA THR A 95 -7.56 -12.31 -4.71
C THR A 95 -6.80 -12.58 -6.00
N ILE A 96 -5.46 -12.43 -5.97
CA ILE A 96 -4.64 -12.66 -7.16
C ILE A 96 -4.62 -14.16 -7.51
N SER A 97 -4.56 -15.06 -6.53
CA SER A 97 -4.63 -16.50 -6.76
C SER A 97 -5.94 -16.91 -7.46
N HIS A 98 -7.09 -16.44 -6.95
CA HIS A 98 -8.40 -16.68 -7.59
C HIS A 98 -8.51 -16.04 -8.99
N TRP A 99 -7.88 -14.89 -9.20
CA TRP A 99 -7.81 -14.27 -10.52
C TRP A 99 -7.00 -15.11 -11.51
N LEU A 100 -5.82 -15.58 -11.11
CA LEU A 100 -4.95 -16.40 -11.94
C LEU A 100 -5.56 -17.75 -12.30
N ALA A 101 -6.30 -18.37 -11.37
CA ALA A 101 -7.05 -19.60 -11.64
C ALA A 101 -8.07 -19.43 -12.79
N LYS A 102 -8.68 -18.25 -12.91
CA LYS A 102 -9.64 -17.92 -13.98
C LYS A 102 -8.99 -17.30 -15.22
N ASN A 103 -7.83 -16.69 -15.07
CA ASN A 103 -7.10 -15.95 -16.10
C ASN A 103 -5.63 -16.37 -16.13
N PRO A 104 -5.31 -17.59 -16.61
CA PRO A 104 -3.94 -18.15 -16.55
C PRO A 104 -2.92 -17.39 -17.42
N SER A 105 -3.38 -16.55 -18.35
CA SER A 105 -2.54 -15.67 -19.18
C SER A 105 -2.37 -14.26 -18.60
N SER A 106 -2.87 -14.02 -17.38
CA SER A 106 -2.70 -12.72 -16.70
C SER A 106 -1.22 -12.44 -16.44
N LEU A 107 -0.82 -11.17 -16.65
CA LEU A 107 0.55 -10.74 -16.36
C LEU A 107 0.88 -10.84 -14.86
N LEU A 108 -0.11 -10.86 -13.96
CA LEU A 108 0.12 -11.02 -12.53
C LEU A 108 0.81 -12.34 -12.17
N LYS A 109 0.75 -13.36 -13.05
CA LYS A 109 1.47 -14.61 -12.88
C LYS A 109 2.99 -14.40 -12.77
N ASP A 110 3.52 -13.45 -13.54
CA ASP A 110 4.94 -13.16 -13.62
C ASP A 110 5.36 -11.92 -12.82
N HIS A 111 4.41 -11.27 -12.15
CA HIS A 111 4.61 -10.00 -11.45
C HIS A 111 4.09 -9.97 -10.01
N PHE A 112 3.60 -11.10 -9.51
CA PHE A 112 3.21 -11.27 -8.11
C PHE A 112 3.70 -12.63 -7.61
N LYS A 113 4.41 -12.66 -6.48
CA LYS A 113 4.79 -13.91 -5.84
C LYS A 113 3.57 -14.46 -5.10
N GLN A 114 3.02 -15.56 -5.59
CA GLN A 114 2.00 -16.27 -4.85
C GLN A 114 2.63 -16.82 -3.57
N GLY A 115 1.88 -16.79 -2.49
CA GLY A 115 2.32 -17.24 -1.19
C GLY A 115 1.32 -18.20 -0.58
N VAL A 116 1.72 -18.79 0.52
CA VAL A 116 0.89 -19.65 1.38
C VAL A 116 0.37 -18.79 2.52
N GLU A 117 -0.95 -18.77 2.68
CA GLU A 117 -1.64 -18.09 3.76
C GLU A 117 -2.05 -19.13 4.82
N PHE A 118 -1.72 -18.88 6.07
CA PHE A 118 -2.09 -19.76 7.16
C PHE A 118 -2.37 -18.97 8.44
N GLU A 119 -3.16 -19.57 9.31
CA GLU A 119 -3.45 -19.06 10.65
C GLU A 119 -2.71 -19.92 11.67
N LEU A 120 -2.08 -19.30 12.64
CA LEU A 120 -1.32 -20.00 13.67
C LEU A 120 -1.52 -19.31 15.02
N ASP A 121 -2.01 -20.05 16.01
CA ASP A 121 -2.16 -19.58 17.39
C ASP A 121 -0.96 -19.98 18.27
N TYR A 122 -0.39 -21.18 18.06
CA TYR A 122 0.74 -21.73 18.82
C TYR A 122 1.70 -22.44 17.89
N ALA A 123 3.02 -22.34 18.17
CA ALA A 123 4.08 -22.94 17.33
C ALA A 123 3.91 -24.44 17.13
N GLU A 124 3.43 -25.16 18.15
CA GLU A 124 3.20 -26.62 18.10
C GLU A 124 2.17 -27.05 17.04
N PHE A 125 1.28 -26.16 16.58
CA PHE A 125 0.27 -26.44 15.55
C PHE A 125 0.70 -26.03 14.15
N LEU A 126 1.97 -25.67 13.94
CA LEU A 126 2.46 -25.21 12.63
C LEU A 126 2.22 -26.23 11.51
N ASP A 127 2.46 -27.51 11.77
CA ASP A 127 2.28 -28.56 10.77
C ASP A 127 0.80 -28.72 10.37
N ASP A 128 -0.11 -28.72 11.34
CA ASP A 128 -1.55 -28.74 11.10
C ASP A 128 -2.01 -27.50 10.33
N ALA A 129 -1.51 -26.31 10.68
CA ALA A 129 -1.85 -25.06 10.00
C ALA A 129 -1.36 -25.03 8.54
N LEU A 130 -0.19 -25.59 8.26
CA LEU A 130 0.34 -25.71 6.91
C LEU A 130 -0.41 -26.78 6.09
N ASP A 131 -0.91 -27.83 6.71
CA ASP A 131 -1.76 -28.84 6.07
C ASP A 131 -3.12 -28.25 5.70
N GLU A 132 -3.76 -27.50 6.60
CA GLU A 132 -5.03 -26.80 6.34
C GLU A 132 -4.89 -25.75 5.24
N ALA A 133 -3.75 -25.08 5.17
CA ALA A 133 -3.42 -24.11 4.15
C ALA A 133 -3.05 -24.70 2.79
N GLU A 134 -3.03 -26.04 2.65
CA GLU A 134 -2.57 -26.72 1.43
C GLU A 134 -1.19 -26.21 0.96
N ALA A 135 -0.24 -26.07 1.88
CA ALA A 135 1.07 -25.44 1.68
C ALA A 135 2.05 -26.25 0.80
N TRP A 136 1.57 -26.88 -0.28
CA TRP A 136 2.34 -27.79 -1.13
C TRP A 136 3.59 -27.17 -1.73
N GLU A 137 3.47 -25.94 -2.27
CA GLU A 137 4.60 -25.27 -2.91
C GLU A 137 5.71 -24.95 -1.90
N LEU A 138 5.35 -24.55 -0.69
CA LEU A 138 6.28 -24.31 0.40
C LEU A 138 6.99 -25.61 0.81
N ARG A 139 6.24 -26.67 1.06
CA ARG A 139 6.81 -27.98 1.45
C ARG A 139 7.69 -28.57 0.33
N GLU A 140 7.26 -28.48 -0.93
CA GLU A 140 8.07 -28.92 -2.06
C GLU A 140 9.36 -28.10 -2.19
N SER A 141 9.35 -26.82 -1.86
CA SER A 141 10.57 -26.01 -1.87
C SER A 141 11.57 -26.50 -0.82
N TRP A 142 11.12 -26.91 0.35
CA TRP A 142 11.98 -27.49 1.37
C TRP A 142 12.58 -28.83 0.92
N VAL A 143 11.78 -29.69 0.31
CA VAL A 143 12.30 -30.94 -0.30
C VAL A 143 13.34 -30.63 -1.38
N ARG A 144 13.11 -29.62 -2.22
CA ARG A 144 14.10 -29.19 -3.23
C ARG A 144 15.37 -28.59 -2.59
N ASN A 145 15.28 -28.08 -1.36
CA ASN A 145 16.41 -27.53 -0.61
C ASN A 145 17.26 -28.57 0.13
N GLU A 146 16.75 -29.82 0.27
CA GLU A 146 17.49 -30.89 0.94
C GLU A 146 18.87 -31.12 0.28
N GLY A 147 19.90 -31.11 1.10
CA GLY A 147 21.28 -31.31 0.66
C GLY A 147 21.92 -30.19 -0.14
N LYS A 148 21.22 -29.06 -0.34
CA LYS A 148 21.77 -27.87 -0.99
C LYS A 148 22.49 -26.97 -0.01
N GLU A 149 23.56 -26.33 -0.48
CA GLU A 149 24.20 -25.21 0.21
C GLU A 149 23.22 -24.03 0.30
N ALA A 150 23.39 -23.18 1.32
CA ALA A 150 22.45 -22.08 1.59
C ALA A 150 22.29 -21.10 0.41
N GLU A 151 23.32 -20.93 -0.43
CA GLU A 151 23.30 -20.07 -1.64
C GLU A 151 22.40 -20.65 -2.75
N GLU A 152 22.18 -21.96 -2.78
CA GLU A 152 21.39 -22.66 -3.81
C GLU A 152 19.96 -22.91 -3.37
N ARG A 153 19.61 -22.58 -2.09
CA ARG A 153 18.27 -22.79 -1.55
C ARG A 153 17.27 -21.78 -2.05
N GLU A 154 16.03 -22.21 -2.14
CA GLU A 154 14.87 -21.33 -2.29
C GLU A 154 14.56 -20.71 -0.93
N TRP A 155 14.59 -19.38 -0.88
CA TRP A 155 14.31 -18.60 0.32
C TRP A 155 12.90 -18.05 0.31
N TRP A 156 12.31 -17.96 1.47
CA TRP A 156 10.98 -17.45 1.71
C TRP A 156 11.02 -16.27 2.69
N ILE A 157 9.99 -15.42 2.60
CA ILE A 157 9.75 -14.33 3.51
C ILE A 157 8.41 -14.53 4.20
N LEU A 158 8.43 -14.61 5.54
CA LEU A 158 7.24 -14.62 6.38
C LEU A 158 6.79 -13.19 6.63
N LYS A 159 5.48 -12.94 6.51
CA LYS A 159 4.85 -11.65 6.76
C LYS A 159 3.62 -11.85 7.62
N ALA A 160 3.45 -11.05 8.68
CA ALA A 160 2.20 -11.03 9.40
C ALA A 160 1.12 -10.27 8.61
N GLY A 161 -0.09 -10.82 8.55
CA GLY A 161 -1.17 -10.33 7.68
C GLY A 161 -1.71 -8.95 8.04
N MET A 162 -1.61 -8.57 9.32
CA MET A 162 -2.15 -7.32 9.88
C MET A 162 -1.08 -6.39 10.46
N SER A 163 0.21 -6.68 10.23
CA SER A 163 1.30 -5.85 10.75
C SER A 163 1.73 -4.78 9.77
N ASP A 164 2.05 -3.63 10.32
CA ASP A 164 2.63 -2.49 9.61
C ASP A 164 4.15 -2.39 9.91
N ARG A 165 4.84 -1.55 9.16
CA ARG A 165 6.23 -1.14 9.42
C ARG A 165 7.27 -2.25 9.47
N GLY A 166 6.97 -3.42 8.87
CA GLY A 166 7.92 -4.55 8.83
C GLY A 166 7.93 -5.44 10.09
N GLN A 167 7.02 -5.23 11.02
CA GLN A 167 6.86 -6.11 12.18
C GLN A 167 6.47 -7.52 11.74
N GLY A 168 7.03 -8.54 12.41
CA GLY A 168 6.75 -9.95 12.11
C GLY A 168 7.32 -10.43 10.78
N ILE A 169 8.21 -9.69 10.14
CA ILE A 169 8.89 -10.17 8.93
C ILE A 169 10.11 -11.01 9.35
N ARG A 170 10.23 -12.21 8.76
CA ARG A 170 11.38 -13.11 8.92
C ARG A 170 11.72 -13.77 7.58
N LEU A 171 12.97 -14.20 7.43
CA LEU A 171 13.44 -14.98 6.28
C LEU A 171 13.73 -16.40 6.71
N PHE A 172 13.39 -17.37 5.86
CA PHE A 172 13.62 -18.77 6.13
C PHE A 172 13.76 -19.58 4.85
N SER A 173 14.38 -20.73 4.92
CA SER A 173 14.61 -21.67 3.80
C SER A 173 14.29 -23.13 4.14
N SER A 174 13.93 -23.42 5.39
CA SER A 174 13.56 -24.74 5.87
C SER A 174 12.39 -24.69 6.85
N GLU A 175 11.82 -25.87 7.14
CA GLU A 175 10.76 -26.02 8.13
C GLU A 175 11.26 -25.75 9.54
N GLU A 176 12.49 -26.23 9.87
CA GLU A 176 13.10 -26.00 11.17
C GLU A 176 13.32 -24.49 11.42
N GLU A 177 13.74 -23.74 10.40
CA GLU A 177 13.90 -22.27 10.53
C GLU A 177 12.54 -21.60 10.77
N LEU A 178 11.46 -22.05 10.09
CA LEU A 178 10.13 -21.48 10.29
C LEU A 178 9.57 -21.83 11.68
N SER A 179 9.69 -23.08 12.13
CA SER A 179 9.29 -23.50 13.48
C SER A 179 10.04 -22.69 14.54
N GLY A 180 11.36 -22.56 14.37
CA GLY A 180 12.20 -21.80 15.30
C GLY A 180 11.78 -20.33 15.44
N ILE A 181 11.27 -19.70 14.37
CA ILE A 181 10.74 -18.33 14.41
C ILE A 181 9.53 -18.23 15.34
N PHE A 182 8.59 -19.17 15.25
CA PHE A 182 7.39 -19.16 16.08
C PHE A 182 7.69 -19.56 17.53
N GLU A 183 8.58 -20.52 17.75
CA GLU A 183 9.05 -20.89 19.09
C GLU A 183 9.77 -19.73 19.80
N GLU A 184 10.58 -18.95 19.06
CA GLU A 184 11.23 -17.74 19.59
C GLU A 184 10.19 -16.71 20.04
N TRP A 185 9.12 -16.52 19.27
CA TRP A 185 8.06 -15.59 19.61
C TRP A 185 7.27 -16.02 20.84
N GLU A 186 6.90 -17.29 20.95
CA GLU A 186 6.21 -17.81 22.14
C GLU A 186 7.05 -17.73 23.42
N ASN A 187 8.33 -18.08 23.35
CA ASN A 187 9.23 -18.00 24.50
C ASN A 187 9.47 -16.55 24.98
N GLY A 188 9.41 -15.58 24.06
CA GLY A 188 9.50 -14.15 24.37
C GLY A 188 8.28 -13.63 25.15
N GLU A 189 7.07 -14.15 24.89
CA GLU A 189 5.84 -13.78 25.60
C GLU A 189 5.80 -14.34 27.06
N ASP A 190 6.32 -15.54 27.28
CA ASP A 190 6.35 -16.16 28.61
C ASP A 190 7.24 -15.44 29.62
N GLU A 191 8.27 -14.72 29.18
CA GLU A 191 9.13 -13.94 30.07
C GLU A 191 8.50 -12.61 30.52
N ASP A 192 7.70 -11.96 29.67
CA ASP A 192 7.00 -10.72 30.01
C ASP A 192 5.67 -10.97 30.77
N GLY A 193 5.02 -12.13 30.58
CA GLY A 193 3.78 -12.51 31.25
C GLY A 193 3.95 -12.81 32.76
N LYS A 194 5.15 -13.13 33.23
CA LYS A 194 5.43 -13.43 34.65
C LYS A 194 5.63 -12.19 35.54
N ALA A 195 5.61 -11.00 34.98
CA ALA A 195 5.82 -9.75 35.71
C ALA A 195 4.54 -9.05 36.19
N GLN A 196 3.34 -9.56 35.91
CA GLN A 196 2.05 -8.91 36.25
C GLN A 196 0.95 -9.83 36.81
N ASP A 197 1.27 -10.88 37.57
CA ASP A 197 0.29 -11.53 38.45
C ASP A 197 0.34 -10.91 39.85
N GLY A 198 -0.35 -9.81 40.01
CA GLY A 198 -0.71 -9.19 41.28
C GLY A 198 -2.21 -8.96 41.27
N ASP A 199 -2.92 -9.92 41.92
CA ASP A 199 -4.32 -9.86 42.38
C ASP A 199 -5.13 -8.61 42.06
N THR A 200 -6.16 -8.76 41.20
CA THR A 200 -7.50 -8.18 41.46
C THR A 200 -8.58 -9.01 40.76
N ASP A 201 -9.39 -9.69 41.56
CA ASP A 201 -10.69 -10.25 41.21
C ASP A 201 -11.62 -9.14 40.71
N GLU A 202 -12.09 -9.20 39.47
CA GLU A 202 -13.41 -8.74 39.07
C GLU A 202 -13.91 -9.38 37.77
N ALA A 203 -15.20 -9.77 37.81
CA ALA A 203 -15.92 -10.60 36.85
C ALA A 203 -16.26 -9.90 35.51
N PRO A 204 -16.67 -10.64 34.46
CA PRO A 204 -16.87 -10.10 33.10
C PRO A 204 -18.24 -9.43 32.94
N MET A 205 -18.26 -8.28 32.30
CA MET A 205 -19.46 -7.65 31.77
C MET A 205 -19.37 -7.44 30.26
N PRO A 206 -20.46 -7.57 29.53
CA PRO A 206 -20.48 -7.48 28.07
C PRO A 206 -20.86 -6.09 27.57
N ASN A 207 -20.49 -5.83 26.32
CA ASN A 207 -21.03 -4.85 25.35
C ASN A 207 -20.51 -3.43 25.32
N ASP A 208 -20.07 -3.13 24.08
CA ASP A 208 -20.28 -1.89 23.32
C ASP A 208 -20.07 -0.56 24.06
N HIS A 209 -18.88 0.01 23.84
CA HIS A 209 -18.78 1.43 23.44
C HIS A 209 -17.30 1.78 23.23
N PHE A 210 -16.96 2.17 22.00
CA PHE A 210 -15.70 2.81 21.68
C PHE A 210 -15.68 4.21 22.30
N GLU A 211 -14.90 4.42 23.33
CA GLU A 211 -14.53 5.76 23.80
C GLU A 211 -13.01 5.89 23.91
N GLY A 212 -12.50 6.89 23.21
CA GLY A 212 -11.38 7.74 23.57
C GLY A 212 -10.02 7.10 23.83
N LEU A 213 -9.14 7.13 22.83
CA LEU A 213 -7.69 6.94 23.03
C LEU A 213 -7.10 8.14 23.79
N PRO A 214 -6.31 7.91 24.85
CA PRO A 214 -5.59 8.99 25.54
C PRO A 214 -4.39 9.46 24.68
N THR A 215 -4.22 10.77 24.62
CA THR A 215 -3.00 11.43 24.13
C THR A 215 -1.79 10.98 24.95
N VAL A 216 -0.86 10.29 24.31
CA VAL A 216 0.40 9.88 24.93
C VAL A 216 1.45 10.95 24.64
N ASN A 217 1.99 11.55 25.71
CA ASN A 217 3.15 12.42 25.68
C ASN A 217 4.36 11.67 25.11
N GLU A 218 4.95 12.24 24.06
CA GLU A 218 6.24 11.84 23.53
C GLU A 218 7.34 12.37 24.45
N GLU A 219 7.83 11.54 25.38
CA GLU A 219 9.20 11.64 25.88
C GLU A 219 9.60 10.30 26.53
N GLU A 220 10.73 9.74 26.05
CA GLU A 220 11.50 8.61 26.60
C GLU A 220 10.90 7.19 26.43
N ARG A 221 11.16 6.53 25.31
CA ARG A 221 11.25 5.07 25.23
C ARG A 221 12.60 4.61 24.70
N ASN A 222 13.28 3.91 25.59
CA ASN A 222 14.56 3.21 25.34
C ASN A 222 14.50 2.26 24.14
N GLU A 223 15.55 2.30 23.32
CA GLU A 223 15.75 1.57 22.06
C GLU A 223 15.98 0.04 22.20
N SER A 224 15.46 -0.65 23.19
CA SER A 224 15.77 -2.07 23.40
C SER A 224 14.59 -3.00 23.72
N LYS A 225 13.32 -2.62 23.49
CA LYS A 225 12.16 -3.44 23.91
C LYS A 225 11.09 -3.73 22.84
N ASP A 226 11.38 -3.58 21.55
CA ASP A 226 10.36 -3.59 20.51
C ASP A 226 10.10 -4.98 19.85
N ASN A 227 10.62 -6.08 20.38
CA ASN A 227 10.44 -7.40 19.78
C ASN A 227 9.46 -8.35 20.51
N THR A 228 8.85 -7.95 21.60
CA THR A 228 8.29 -8.91 22.57
C THR A 228 6.75 -8.96 22.67
N THR A 229 5.98 -8.33 21.78
CA THR A 229 4.51 -8.31 21.92
C THR A 229 3.81 -8.76 20.64
N MET A 230 4.14 -9.91 20.05
CA MET A 230 3.73 -10.14 18.66
C MET A 230 2.79 -11.30 18.40
N THR A 231 2.71 -12.35 19.22
CA THR A 231 1.94 -13.54 18.83
C THR A 231 0.46 -13.44 19.16
N SER A 232 0.05 -12.85 20.27
CA SER A 232 -1.36 -12.78 20.66
C SER A 232 -2.28 -11.99 19.71
N HIS A 233 -1.69 -11.13 18.86
CA HIS A 233 -2.43 -10.27 17.91
C HIS A 233 -2.22 -10.61 16.44
N LEU A 234 -1.24 -11.45 16.10
CA LEU A 234 -0.86 -11.77 14.73
C LEU A 234 -1.12 -13.24 14.41
N ARG A 235 -2.39 -13.58 14.16
CA ARG A 235 -2.78 -14.98 13.87
C ARG A 235 -2.66 -15.35 12.40
N HIS A 236 -2.73 -14.37 11.49
CA HIS A 236 -2.70 -14.59 10.05
C HIS A 236 -1.30 -14.32 9.51
N PHE A 237 -0.73 -15.29 8.84
CA PHE A 237 0.60 -15.19 8.22
C PHE A 237 0.53 -15.44 6.72
N LEU A 238 1.50 -14.86 6.02
CA LEU A 238 1.73 -15.07 4.59
C LEU A 238 3.21 -15.41 4.39
N ALA A 239 3.50 -16.65 3.97
CA ALA A 239 4.81 -17.04 3.48
C ALA A 239 4.86 -16.85 1.96
N GLN A 240 5.84 -16.07 1.46
CA GLN A 240 6.04 -15.81 0.03
C GLN A 240 7.46 -16.14 -0.41
N PRO A 241 7.68 -16.61 -1.65
CA PRO A 241 9.02 -16.75 -2.21
C PRO A 241 9.78 -15.43 -2.15
N TYR A 242 10.98 -15.43 -1.60
CA TYR A 242 11.83 -14.25 -1.52
C TYR A 242 12.34 -13.85 -2.90
N ILE A 243 12.26 -12.56 -3.24
CA ILE A 243 12.71 -12.05 -4.54
C ILE A 243 14.21 -11.81 -4.50
N HIS A 244 14.94 -12.64 -5.23
CA HIS A 244 16.40 -12.60 -5.34
C HIS A 244 16.83 -12.96 -6.79
N PRO A 245 17.88 -12.30 -7.34
CA PRO A 245 18.50 -11.07 -6.87
C PRO A 245 17.61 -9.85 -7.11
N PRO A 246 17.57 -8.85 -6.21
CA PRO A 246 16.94 -7.57 -6.51
C PRO A 246 17.81 -6.75 -7.45
N LEU A 247 17.21 -5.78 -8.14
CA LEU A 247 17.96 -4.77 -8.87
C LEU A 247 18.74 -3.91 -7.89
N LEU A 248 20.04 -3.78 -8.11
CA LEU A 248 20.96 -2.98 -7.30
C LEU A 248 21.61 -1.91 -8.16
N LEU A 249 21.62 -0.68 -7.66
CA LEU A 249 22.24 0.46 -8.33
C LEU A 249 23.58 0.78 -7.65
N PRO A 250 24.72 0.64 -8.33
CA PRO A 250 26.03 0.98 -7.78
C PRO A 250 26.11 2.43 -7.28
N SER A 251 25.49 3.36 -8.02
CA SER A 251 25.36 4.78 -7.65
C SER A 251 24.60 5.03 -6.36
N SER A 252 23.86 4.04 -5.86
CA SER A 252 23.10 4.08 -4.60
C SER A 252 23.71 3.19 -3.51
N GLY A 253 24.99 2.81 -3.64
CA GLY A 253 25.70 1.95 -2.69
C GLY A 253 25.21 0.50 -2.67
N SER A 254 24.68 0.01 -3.78
CA SER A 254 24.14 -1.37 -3.92
C SER A 254 23.12 -1.72 -2.83
N ARG A 255 22.33 -0.75 -2.41
CA ARG A 255 21.21 -0.95 -1.47
C ARG A 255 19.98 -1.45 -2.20
N LYS A 256 19.24 -2.37 -1.58
CA LYS A 256 17.92 -2.80 -2.06
C LYS A 256 16.96 -1.61 -1.98
N PHE A 257 16.04 -1.51 -2.93
CA PHE A 257 15.01 -0.48 -2.92
C PHE A 257 13.68 -1.02 -3.42
N HIS A 258 12.59 -0.38 -3.02
CA HIS A 258 11.29 -0.55 -3.63
C HIS A 258 10.81 0.77 -4.24
N ILE A 259 9.87 0.66 -5.16
CA ILE A 259 9.25 1.80 -5.83
C ILE A 259 7.87 2.03 -5.20
N ARG A 260 7.66 3.20 -4.57
CA ARG A 260 6.36 3.68 -4.12
C ARG A 260 5.66 4.39 -5.27
N THR A 261 4.53 3.85 -5.68
CA THR A 261 3.69 4.40 -6.75
C THR A 261 2.35 4.83 -6.17
N TYR A 262 1.95 6.08 -6.39
CA TYR A 262 0.63 6.56 -5.97
C TYR A 262 -0.40 6.28 -7.07
N VAL A 263 -1.51 5.71 -6.68
CA VAL A 263 -2.60 5.30 -7.55
C VAL A 263 -3.90 5.91 -7.05
N LEU A 264 -4.66 6.54 -7.94
CA LEU A 264 -5.95 7.13 -7.65
C LEU A 264 -7.04 6.26 -8.28
N ALA A 265 -7.91 5.70 -7.45
CA ALA A 265 -9.13 5.04 -7.89
C ALA A 265 -10.30 6.02 -7.75
N VAL A 266 -11.17 6.08 -8.78
CA VAL A 266 -12.28 7.03 -8.85
C VAL A 266 -13.54 6.33 -9.29
N GLY A 267 -14.62 6.56 -8.58
CA GLY A 267 -15.95 6.08 -8.93
C GLY A 267 -16.07 4.57 -9.02
N ALA A 268 -16.87 4.08 -9.97
CA ALA A 268 -17.23 2.66 -10.12
C ALA A 268 -16.24 1.80 -10.93
N LEU A 269 -15.21 2.24 -11.45
CA LEU A 269 -13.79 2.10 -11.17
C LEU A 269 -12.96 2.64 -12.36
N LYS A 270 -12.49 3.84 -12.24
CA LYS A 270 -11.39 4.36 -13.06
C LYS A 270 -10.13 4.36 -12.23
N LEU A 271 -9.02 3.87 -12.81
CA LEU A 271 -7.73 3.80 -12.13
C LEU A 271 -6.72 4.69 -12.85
N TYR A 272 -6.11 5.58 -12.09
CA TYR A 272 -5.08 6.48 -12.58
C TYR A 272 -3.79 6.26 -11.81
N ILE A 273 -2.66 6.28 -12.49
CA ILE A 273 -1.34 6.18 -11.87
C ILE A 273 -0.64 7.53 -11.96
N TYR A 274 -0.14 7.99 -10.82
CA TYR A 274 0.65 9.20 -10.73
C TYR A 274 2.07 8.92 -11.20
N LYS A 275 2.52 9.62 -12.25
CA LYS A 275 3.80 9.37 -12.91
C LYS A 275 5.03 9.66 -12.02
N PRO A 276 5.06 10.74 -11.20
CA PRO A 276 6.13 10.90 -10.23
C PRO A 276 6.08 9.78 -9.17
N MET A 277 7.11 8.96 -9.14
CA MET A 277 7.25 7.83 -8.21
C MET A 277 8.48 8.01 -7.34
N LEU A 278 8.52 7.31 -6.21
CA LEU A 278 9.60 7.36 -5.24
C LEU A 278 10.35 6.03 -5.24
N ALA A 279 11.66 6.08 -5.05
CA ALA A 279 12.49 4.93 -4.73
C ALA A 279 12.92 5.02 -3.26
N LEU A 280 12.53 4.02 -2.46
CA LEU A 280 12.83 3.94 -1.03
C LEU A 280 13.90 2.86 -0.81
N PHE A 281 15.05 3.26 -0.28
CA PHE A 281 16.23 2.41 -0.14
C PHE A 281 16.34 1.83 1.27
N ALA A 282 16.82 0.59 1.36
CA ALA A 282 17.24 -0.03 2.60
C ALA A 282 18.37 0.79 3.27
N SER A 283 18.52 0.67 4.58
CA SER A 283 19.53 1.43 5.32
C SER A 283 20.96 0.96 5.05
N SER A 284 21.13 -0.31 4.67
CA SER A 284 22.42 -0.96 4.45
C SER A 284 22.56 -1.55 3.05
N PRO A 285 23.79 -1.74 2.53
CA PRO A 285 24.02 -2.47 1.30
C PRO A 285 23.40 -3.86 1.34
N TYR A 286 22.85 -4.31 0.20
CA TYR A 286 22.20 -5.61 0.10
C TYR A 286 23.21 -6.76 0.29
N LEU A 287 22.83 -7.71 1.11
CA LEU A 287 23.45 -9.04 1.23
C LEU A 287 22.37 -10.10 0.96
N PRO A 288 22.69 -11.21 0.29
CA PRO A 288 21.74 -12.31 0.13
C PRO A 288 21.27 -12.90 1.47
N PRO A 289 20.09 -13.54 1.55
CA PRO A 289 19.55 -14.04 2.82
C PRO A 289 20.42 -15.10 3.50
N TRP A 290 21.23 -15.84 2.76
CA TRP A 290 22.20 -16.80 3.33
C TRP A 290 23.46 -16.17 3.92
N GLN A 291 23.72 -14.87 3.65
CA GLN A 291 24.85 -14.13 4.22
C GLN A 291 24.41 -13.27 5.38
N SER A 292 23.18 -12.80 5.38
CA SER A 292 22.63 -11.98 6.45
C SER A 292 21.12 -12.09 6.47
N GLN A 293 20.55 -12.27 7.66
CA GLN A 293 19.09 -12.19 7.91
C GLN A 293 18.71 -10.87 8.59
N ASP A 294 19.64 -9.92 8.69
CA ASP A 294 19.38 -8.59 9.23
C ASP A 294 18.36 -7.86 8.36
N LEU A 295 17.20 -7.56 8.92
CA LEU A 295 16.10 -6.90 8.21
C LEU A 295 16.47 -5.53 7.64
N ARG A 296 17.47 -4.83 8.21
CA ARG A 296 17.98 -3.55 7.70
C ARG A 296 18.60 -3.66 6.29
N VAL A 297 18.98 -4.87 5.89
CA VAL A 297 19.53 -5.19 4.57
C VAL A 297 18.43 -5.54 3.57
N HIS A 298 17.33 -6.12 4.07
CA HIS A 298 16.26 -6.70 3.25
C HIS A 298 15.04 -5.81 3.12
N LEU A 299 14.72 -5.03 4.17
CA LEU A 299 13.55 -4.16 4.19
C LEU A 299 13.93 -2.73 3.84
N THR A 300 13.02 -2.11 3.12
CA THR A 300 13.18 -0.76 2.60
C THR A 300 12.22 0.22 3.26
N ASN A 301 11.58 -0.21 4.38
CA ASN A 301 10.68 0.61 5.16
C ASN A 301 11.48 1.66 5.95
N THR A 302 11.16 2.93 5.73
CA THR A 302 11.84 4.05 6.40
C THR A 302 11.69 4.02 7.93
N CYS A 303 10.64 3.38 8.45
CA CYS A 303 10.41 3.23 9.89
C CYS A 303 11.50 2.43 10.62
N LEU A 304 12.19 1.53 9.91
CA LEU A 304 13.31 0.76 10.46
C LEU A 304 14.64 1.54 10.50
N GLN A 305 14.64 2.78 9.99
CA GLN A 305 15.84 3.62 9.90
C GLN A 305 16.01 4.55 11.09
N GLY A 306 15.17 4.41 12.16
CA GLY A 306 15.22 5.25 13.36
C GLY A 306 14.70 6.68 13.10
N THR A 307 14.94 7.58 14.06
CA THR A 307 14.50 9.00 13.99
C THR A 307 15.23 9.84 12.92
N HIS A 308 16.34 9.33 12.38
CA HIS A 308 17.09 9.97 11.31
C HIS A 308 16.94 9.16 10.03
N ILE A 309 16.03 9.58 9.16
CA ILE A 309 16.00 9.09 7.77
C ILE A 309 17.36 9.47 7.18
N LEU A 310 18.15 8.45 6.80
CA LEU A 310 19.46 8.67 6.19
C LEU A 310 19.28 9.51 4.92
N GLU A 311 20.08 10.54 4.77
CA GLU A 311 20.10 11.38 3.58
C GLU A 311 20.21 10.49 2.33
N GLY A 312 19.29 10.67 1.36
CA GLY A 312 19.23 9.85 0.17
C GLY A 312 18.58 8.45 0.34
N SER A 313 17.85 8.20 1.45
CA SER A 313 17.03 6.97 1.59
C SER A 313 15.76 7.02 0.75
N VAL A 314 15.26 8.19 0.40
CA VAL A 314 14.15 8.39 -0.51
C VAL A 314 14.62 9.26 -1.65
N ARG A 315 14.36 8.85 -2.90
CA ARG A 315 14.73 9.58 -4.12
C ARG A 315 13.57 9.56 -5.11
N SER A 316 13.55 10.50 -6.04
CA SER A 316 12.71 10.39 -7.23
C SER A 316 13.14 9.17 -8.05
N PHE A 317 12.18 8.33 -8.43
CA PHE A 317 12.45 7.16 -9.27
C PHE A 317 13.07 7.56 -10.62
N TRP A 318 12.59 8.67 -11.21
CA TRP A 318 13.03 9.13 -12.51
C TRP A 318 14.45 9.71 -12.51
N ASP A 319 14.98 10.07 -11.33
CA ASP A 319 16.35 10.58 -11.16
C ASP A 319 17.37 9.46 -10.89
N LEU A 320 16.93 8.20 -10.86
CA LEU A 320 17.83 7.04 -10.74
C LEU A 320 18.68 6.88 -12.01
N ASP A 321 19.85 6.27 -11.83
CA ASP A 321 20.82 6.05 -12.91
C ASP A 321 20.25 5.17 -14.03
N ASP A 322 20.35 5.65 -15.27
CA ASP A 322 19.92 4.97 -16.48
C ASP A 322 20.99 4.08 -17.13
N SER A 323 22.23 4.16 -16.64
CA SER A 323 23.39 3.49 -17.27
C SER A 323 23.39 1.96 -17.11
N ILE A 324 22.35 1.38 -16.53
CA ILE A 324 22.22 -0.05 -16.29
C ILE A 324 21.62 -0.72 -17.52
N SER A 325 22.38 -1.64 -18.11
CA SER A 325 21.86 -2.55 -19.13
C SER A 325 21.27 -3.78 -18.43
N LEU A 326 19.95 -3.91 -18.46
CA LEU A 326 19.26 -5.11 -17.96
C LEU A 326 19.18 -6.17 -19.07
N PRO A 327 19.27 -7.48 -18.72
CA PRO A 327 19.25 -8.56 -19.71
C PRO A 327 17.90 -8.69 -20.45
N PHE A 328 16.85 -8.04 -20.01
CA PHE A 328 15.49 -8.08 -20.54
C PHE A 328 15.02 -6.75 -21.15
N SER A 329 15.85 -6.04 -21.87
CA SER A 329 15.33 -5.08 -22.86
C SER A 329 14.73 -5.90 -23.99
N SER A 330 13.49 -6.38 -23.84
CA SER A 330 12.76 -7.01 -24.96
C SER A 330 12.62 -6.00 -26.08
N PRO A 331 12.90 -6.37 -27.35
CA PRO A 331 12.34 -5.63 -28.47
C PRO A 331 10.81 -5.69 -28.30
N SER A 332 10.17 -4.53 -28.18
CA SER A 332 8.72 -4.41 -28.05
C SER A 332 8.02 -5.25 -29.10
N ASP A 333 7.20 -6.22 -28.72
CA ASP A 333 6.22 -6.91 -29.56
C ASP A 333 5.10 -5.96 -30.07
N PHE A 334 5.27 -4.66 -29.89
CA PHE A 334 4.42 -3.61 -30.44
C PHE A 334 5.19 -2.91 -31.57
N GLY A 335 4.81 -3.30 -32.79
CA GLY A 335 5.25 -2.93 -34.11
C GLY A 335 5.99 -1.60 -34.29
N ASP A 336 7.07 -1.70 -35.09
CA ASP A 336 7.81 -0.68 -35.82
C ASP A 336 7.23 0.73 -35.85
N THR A 337 7.74 1.60 -34.96
CA THR A 337 7.99 3.00 -35.31
C THR A 337 9.20 3.46 -34.49
N ALA A 338 10.29 3.84 -35.22
CA ALA A 338 11.51 4.53 -34.79
C ALA A 338 11.92 4.32 -33.32
N ALA A 339 12.93 3.49 -33.09
CA ALA A 339 13.56 3.19 -31.81
C ALA A 339 14.01 4.48 -31.08
N GLU A 340 13.13 5.06 -30.27
CA GLU A 340 13.55 5.76 -29.07
C GLU A 340 14.10 4.69 -28.13
N THR A 341 15.35 4.84 -27.69
CA THR A 341 15.98 3.94 -26.73
C THR A 341 15.20 4.06 -25.41
N THR A 342 14.25 3.14 -25.19
CA THR A 342 13.51 3.03 -23.94
C THR A 342 14.50 2.68 -22.83
N THR A 343 14.41 3.41 -21.72
CA THR A 343 15.22 3.12 -20.53
C THR A 343 14.60 1.98 -19.74
N TRP A 344 15.39 1.33 -18.87
CA TRP A 344 14.85 0.33 -17.94
C TRP A 344 13.71 0.89 -17.06
N LYS A 345 13.74 2.20 -16.77
CA LYS A 345 12.71 2.90 -16.01
C LYS A 345 11.39 2.98 -16.79
N ASP A 346 11.44 3.21 -18.09
CA ASP A 346 10.26 3.22 -18.95
C ASP A 346 9.62 1.83 -19.02
N ASP A 347 10.42 0.77 -19.13
CA ASP A 347 9.93 -0.61 -19.13
C ASP A 347 9.27 -0.96 -17.80
N VAL A 348 9.89 -0.62 -16.68
CA VAL A 348 9.34 -0.81 -15.33
C VAL A 348 8.03 -0.02 -15.16
N TRP A 349 7.98 1.22 -15.67
CA TRP A 349 6.76 2.02 -15.65
C TRP A 349 5.60 1.35 -16.40
N GLN A 350 5.83 0.79 -17.57
CA GLN A 350 4.80 0.07 -18.33
C GLN A 350 4.33 -1.18 -17.58
N GLN A 351 5.24 -1.94 -16.98
CA GLN A 351 4.91 -3.08 -16.14
C GLN A 351 4.03 -2.65 -14.96
N ILE A 352 4.42 -1.62 -14.20
CA ILE A 352 3.66 -1.07 -13.07
C ILE A 352 2.24 -0.69 -13.49
N CYS A 353 2.09 -0.02 -14.64
CA CYS A 353 0.79 0.34 -15.18
C CYS A 353 -0.11 -0.88 -15.42
N GLY A 354 0.43 -1.92 -16.04
CA GLY A 354 -0.31 -3.15 -16.31
C GLY A 354 -0.64 -3.94 -15.04
N ILE A 355 0.32 -4.05 -14.12
CA ILE A 355 0.14 -4.75 -12.84
C ILE A 355 -0.95 -4.07 -12.00
N ALA A 356 -0.88 -2.75 -11.83
CA ALA A 356 -1.87 -2.01 -11.08
C ALA A 356 -3.27 -2.16 -11.69
N ALA A 357 -3.41 -2.03 -13.01
CA ALA A 357 -4.69 -2.21 -13.69
C ALA A 357 -5.29 -3.59 -13.43
N GLN A 358 -4.51 -4.66 -13.62
CA GLN A 358 -5.01 -6.02 -13.41
C GLN A 358 -5.27 -6.36 -11.93
N THR A 359 -4.51 -5.79 -11.00
CA THR A 359 -4.73 -5.99 -9.56
C THR A 359 -6.09 -5.42 -9.12
N PHE A 360 -6.43 -4.20 -9.56
CA PHE A 360 -7.72 -3.59 -9.23
C PHE A 360 -8.87 -4.25 -9.98
N GLU A 361 -8.66 -4.68 -11.23
CA GLU A 361 -9.64 -5.46 -11.96
C GLU A 361 -9.91 -6.80 -11.26
N ALA A 362 -8.88 -7.52 -10.84
CA ALA A 362 -9.00 -8.76 -10.08
C ALA A 362 -9.80 -8.54 -8.80
N ALA A 363 -9.45 -7.52 -7.99
CA ALA A 363 -10.17 -7.21 -6.77
C ALA A 363 -11.66 -6.96 -7.01
N SER A 364 -12.01 -6.22 -8.07
CA SER A 364 -13.39 -5.88 -8.37
C SER A 364 -14.22 -7.05 -8.91
N ARG A 365 -13.61 -7.99 -9.64
CA ARG A 365 -14.30 -9.10 -10.31
C ARG A 365 -14.34 -10.39 -9.50
N VAL A 366 -13.27 -10.74 -8.78
CA VAL A 366 -13.21 -12.03 -8.06
C VAL A 366 -13.34 -11.89 -6.55
N SER A 367 -13.19 -10.69 -6.01
CA SER A 367 -13.22 -10.42 -4.56
C SER A 367 -14.23 -9.32 -4.21
N SER A 368 -15.37 -9.26 -4.88
CA SER A 368 -16.38 -8.19 -4.75
C SER A 368 -16.97 -8.05 -3.34
N VAL A 369 -16.87 -9.06 -2.49
CA VAL A 369 -17.25 -8.97 -1.06
C VAL A 369 -16.24 -8.15 -0.27
N HIS A 370 -14.96 -8.15 -0.71
CA HIS A 370 -13.84 -7.50 -0.02
C HIS A 370 -13.32 -6.24 -0.75
N PHE A 371 -13.88 -5.93 -1.93
CA PHE A 371 -13.64 -4.68 -2.65
C PHE A 371 -14.89 -4.19 -3.36
N GLN A 372 -15.41 -3.05 -2.91
CA GLN A 372 -16.67 -2.46 -3.41
C GLN A 372 -16.45 -1.00 -3.80
N PRO A 373 -16.10 -0.72 -5.06
CA PRO A 373 -16.03 0.64 -5.58
C PRO A 373 -17.40 1.32 -5.52
N LEU A 374 -17.43 2.60 -5.14
CA LEU A 374 -18.62 3.44 -5.04
C LEU A 374 -18.56 4.55 -6.09
N PRO A 375 -19.66 4.85 -6.81
CA PRO A 375 -19.69 5.88 -7.85
C PRO A 375 -19.28 7.27 -7.36
N ASN A 376 -19.51 7.57 -6.09
CA ASN A 376 -19.27 8.84 -5.43
C ASN A 376 -18.12 8.77 -4.41
N ALA A 377 -17.11 7.97 -4.70
CA ALA A 377 -15.90 7.89 -3.91
C ALA A 377 -14.66 8.00 -4.80
N PHE A 378 -13.56 8.44 -4.22
CA PHE A 378 -12.22 8.28 -4.74
C PHE A 378 -11.30 7.84 -3.62
N GLU A 379 -10.20 7.17 -3.93
CA GLU A 379 -9.21 6.80 -2.90
C GLU A 379 -7.81 6.79 -3.49
N ILE A 380 -6.84 7.29 -2.71
CA ILE A 380 -5.42 7.24 -3.04
C ILE A 380 -4.82 6.01 -2.37
N PHE A 381 -4.20 5.15 -3.20
CA PHE A 381 -3.46 3.99 -2.73
C PHE A 381 -1.96 4.18 -2.99
N GLY A 382 -1.13 3.63 -2.10
CA GLY A 382 0.30 3.46 -2.32
C GLY A 382 0.59 2.01 -2.69
N LEU A 383 1.12 1.79 -3.90
CA LEU A 383 1.56 0.47 -4.34
C LEU A 383 3.07 0.39 -4.23
N ASP A 384 3.57 -0.68 -3.65
CA ASP A 384 4.99 -0.93 -3.51
C ASP A 384 5.44 -2.03 -4.46
N PHE A 385 6.49 -1.72 -5.25
CA PHE A 385 7.05 -2.63 -6.23
C PHE A 385 8.54 -2.85 -5.97
N LEU A 386 9.00 -4.09 -6.07
CA LEU A 386 10.41 -4.42 -6.15
C LEU A 386 10.77 -4.77 -7.60
N VAL A 387 11.91 -4.27 -8.06
CA VAL A 387 12.47 -4.69 -9.35
C VAL A 387 13.54 -5.73 -9.10
N ASP A 388 13.48 -6.86 -9.79
CA ASP A 388 14.53 -7.88 -9.72
C ASP A 388 15.72 -7.56 -10.62
N GLY A 389 16.80 -8.32 -10.49
CA GLY A 389 18.02 -8.15 -11.29
C GLY A 389 17.84 -8.38 -12.79
N TYR A 390 16.67 -8.85 -13.19
CA TYR A 390 16.31 -9.06 -14.61
C TYR A 390 15.43 -7.93 -15.17
N GLY A 391 15.05 -6.93 -14.32
CA GLY A 391 14.21 -5.81 -14.72
C GLY A 391 12.72 -6.07 -14.62
N ARG A 392 12.32 -7.15 -13.94
CA ARG A 392 10.90 -7.47 -13.71
C ARG A 392 10.42 -6.76 -12.45
N ALA A 393 9.31 -6.03 -12.57
CA ALA A 393 8.64 -5.42 -11.43
C ALA A 393 7.73 -6.43 -10.73
N TRP A 394 7.80 -6.50 -9.40
CA TRP A 394 7.01 -7.38 -8.55
C TRP A 394 6.17 -6.55 -7.59
N LEU A 395 4.86 -6.72 -7.60
CA LEU A 395 3.98 -6.09 -6.62
C LEU A 395 4.22 -6.73 -5.25
N LEU A 396 4.53 -5.89 -4.25
CA LEU A 396 4.76 -6.33 -2.88
C LEU A 396 3.53 -6.18 -2.00
N GLU A 397 2.89 -5.00 -2.06
CA GLU A 397 1.71 -4.67 -1.25
C GLU A 397 0.96 -3.45 -1.82
N VAL A 398 -0.27 -3.27 -1.34
CA VAL A 398 -1.12 -2.12 -1.59
C VAL A 398 -1.51 -1.51 -0.25
N ASN A 399 -1.25 -0.23 -0.08
CA ASN A 399 -1.52 0.52 1.14
C ASN A 399 -2.65 1.53 0.91
N ALA A 400 -3.69 1.53 1.76
CA ALA A 400 -4.60 2.65 1.88
C ALA A 400 -3.96 3.73 2.75
N PHE A 401 -4.23 4.99 2.45
CA PHE A 401 -3.68 6.13 3.20
C PHE A 401 -2.14 6.06 3.34
N PRO A 402 -1.40 6.08 2.20
CA PRO A 402 0.05 6.00 2.25
C PRO A 402 0.62 7.14 3.09
N ASP A 403 1.67 6.83 3.87
CA ASP A 403 2.38 7.83 4.66
C ASP A 403 3.14 8.79 3.74
N PHE A 404 2.62 10.00 3.59
CA PHE A 404 3.20 11.02 2.74
C PHE A 404 4.41 11.74 3.36
N ARG A 405 4.63 11.63 4.69
CA ARG A 405 5.78 12.27 5.37
C ARG A 405 7.10 11.62 4.99
N GLN A 406 7.06 10.36 4.56
CA GLN A 406 8.26 9.62 4.13
C GLN A 406 8.96 10.25 2.92
N THR A 407 8.29 11.16 2.17
CA THR A 407 8.91 11.85 1.04
C THR A 407 10.00 12.84 1.45
N GLY A 408 10.00 13.33 2.68
CA GLY A 408 10.89 14.41 3.12
C GLY A 408 10.57 15.78 2.47
N GLU A 409 11.24 16.82 2.93
CA GLU A 409 11.01 18.20 2.41
C GLU A 409 11.44 18.36 0.95
N GLU A 410 12.50 17.68 0.50
CA GLU A 410 13.02 17.78 -0.87
C GLU A 410 12.03 17.27 -1.92
N LEU A 411 11.23 16.26 -1.58
CA LEU A 411 10.24 15.65 -2.48
C LEU A 411 8.80 16.09 -2.18
N LYS A 412 8.61 17.09 -1.33
CA LYS A 412 7.30 17.66 -0.99
C LYS A 412 6.47 18.01 -2.23
N GLY A 413 7.14 18.54 -3.28
CA GLY A 413 6.49 18.85 -4.56
C GLY A 413 5.84 17.65 -5.25
N VAL A 414 6.27 16.41 -4.96
CA VAL A 414 5.65 15.19 -5.48
C VAL A 414 4.27 15.01 -4.84
N VAL A 415 4.16 15.17 -3.52
CA VAL A 415 2.91 15.04 -2.78
C VAL A 415 1.96 16.19 -3.07
N GLU A 416 2.47 17.43 -3.13
CA GLU A 416 1.69 18.60 -3.50
C GLU A 416 1.07 18.43 -4.89
N GLY A 417 1.87 18.02 -5.89
CA GLY A 417 1.40 17.74 -7.23
C GLY A 417 0.39 16.60 -7.29
N LEU A 418 0.54 15.57 -6.45
CA LEU A 418 -0.44 14.47 -6.35
C LEU A 418 -1.82 15.00 -5.93
N PHE A 419 -1.90 15.80 -4.86
CA PHE A 419 -3.19 16.35 -4.41
C PHE A 419 -3.83 17.28 -5.43
N GLU A 420 -3.03 18.08 -6.14
CA GLU A 420 -3.53 18.90 -7.24
C GLU A 420 -4.17 18.05 -8.34
N GLU A 421 -3.50 16.96 -8.74
CA GLU A 421 -4.03 16.03 -9.75
C GLU A 421 -5.29 15.29 -9.26
N VAL A 422 -5.35 14.91 -7.98
CA VAL A 422 -6.55 14.30 -7.39
C VAL A 422 -7.74 15.25 -7.47
N VAL A 423 -7.55 16.52 -7.15
CA VAL A 423 -8.63 17.53 -7.30
C VAL A 423 -9.07 17.64 -8.76
N ARG A 424 -8.13 17.67 -9.72
CA ARG A 424 -8.44 17.78 -11.16
C ARG A 424 -9.15 16.54 -11.71
N VAL A 425 -8.78 15.34 -11.26
CA VAL A 425 -9.25 14.07 -11.85
C VAL A 425 -10.47 13.52 -11.14
N ALA A 426 -10.61 13.71 -9.82
CA ALA A 426 -11.71 13.16 -9.04
C ALA A 426 -12.73 14.22 -8.59
N VAL A 427 -12.26 15.35 -8.01
CA VAL A 427 -13.16 16.31 -7.35
C VAL A 427 -13.83 17.22 -8.38
N MET A 428 -13.07 17.87 -9.27
CA MET A 428 -13.64 18.79 -10.26
C MET A 428 -14.64 18.11 -11.21
N PRO A 429 -14.40 16.92 -11.76
CA PRO A 429 -15.36 16.24 -12.62
C PRO A 429 -16.67 15.88 -11.91
N PHE A 430 -16.61 15.59 -10.61
CA PHE A 430 -17.80 15.23 -9.83
C PHE A 430 -18.72 16.45 -9.61
N PHE A 431 -18.17 17.61 -9.22
CA PHE A 431 -18.96 18.79 -8.90
C PHE A 431 -19.16 19.74 -10.08
N GLY A 432 -18.18 19.81 -11.01
CA GLY A 432 -18.18 20.79 -12.09
C GLY A 432 -18.90 20.38 -13.37
N GLY A 433 -19.32 19.10 -13.50
CA GLY A 433 -20.10 18.61 -14.66
C GLY A 433 -19.38 18.64 -16.02
N GLY A 434 -18.07 18.91 -16.07
CA GLY A 434 -17.25 18.96 -17.30
C GLY A 434 -16.41 17.70 -17.52
N ASP A 435 -15.77 17.61 -18.71
CA ASP A 435 -14.86 16.50 -19.06
C ASP A 435 -13.43 16.70 -18.50
N TRP A 436 -13.27 17.50 -17.46
CA TRP A 436 -11.99 17.81 -16.85
C TRP A 436 -11.33 16.53 -16.34
N GLY A 437 -10.11 16.25 -16.83
CA GLY A 437 -9.25 15.17 -16.31
C GLY A 437 -9.76 13.73 -16.46
N ARG A 438 -10.93 13.48 -17.07
CA ARG A 438 -11.49 12.13 -17.22
C ARG A 438 -10.61 11.17 -18.02
N GLY A 439 -9.84 11.67 -18.97
CA GLY A 439 -8.85 10.91 -19.75
C GLY A 439 -7.47 10.80 -19.11
N GLY A 440 -7.30 11.37 -17.90
CA GLY A 440 -6.00 11.56 -17.27
C GLY A 440 -5.37 12.92 -17.61
N THR A 441 -4.16 13.13 -17.09
CA THR A 441 -3.34 14.31 -17.32
C THR A 441 -1.92 13.87 -17.68
N GLU A 442 -1.00 14.83 -17.92
CA GLU A 442 0.41 14.50 -18.15
C GLU A 442 1.04 13.75 -16.95
N ARG A 443 0.54 14.02 -15.73
CA ARG A 443 1.03 13.40 -14.49
C ARG A 443 0.18 12.24 -13.99
N MET A 444 -1.10 12.14 -14.42
CA MET A 444 -2.04 11.08 -14.02
C MET A 444 -2.46 10.28 -15.25
N ARG A 445 -1.90 9.08 -15.41
CA ARG A 445 -2.23 8.18 -16.52
C ARG A 445 -3.41 7.30 -16.17
N LEU A 446 -4.49 7.39 -16.96
CA LEU A 446 -5.60 6.43 -16.90
C LEU A 446 -5.11 5.06 -17.41
N VAL A 447 -5.23 4.02 -16.59
CA VAL A 447 -4.79 2.65 -16.91
C VAL A 447 -5.91 1.62 -16.88
N LEU A 448 -7.05 1.95 -16.24
CA LEU A 448 -8.23 1.11 -16.17
C LEU A 448 -9.48 1.98 -16.18
N ASP A 449 -10.47 1.61 -16.97
CA ASP A 449 -11.82 2.20 -16.97
C ASP A 449 -12.83 1.05 -17.07
N LEU A 450 -13.36 0.65 -15.92
CA LEU A 450 -14.32 -0.45 -15.82
C LEU A 450 -15.72 0.09 -15.54
N ASP A 451 -16.66 -0.29 -16.37
CA ASP A 451 -18.08 -0.20 -16.03
C ASP A 451 -18.49 -1.49 -15.31
N LEU A 452 -18.76 -1.37 -14.02
CA LEU A 452 -19.20 -2.49 -13.19
C LEU A 452 -20.72 -2.66 -13.20
N GLY A 453 -21.47 -1.83 -13.94
CA GLY A 453 -22.92 -1.91 -14.04
C GLY A 453 -23.66 -1.64 -12.72
N ARG A 454 -23.05 -0.84 -11.84
CA ARG A 454 -23.57 -0.53 -10.49
C ARG A 454 -24.02 0.91 -10.37
#